data_5cd14cf73946e3d67e794fbec519dd81
#
_entry.id   5cd14cf73946e3d67e794fbec519dd81
#
_cell.length_a   1.000
_cell.length_b   1.000
_cell.length_c   1.000
_cell.angle_alpha   90.00
_cell.angle_beta   90.00
_cell.angle_gamma   90.00
#
_symmetry.space_group_name_H-M   'P 1'
#
loop_
_entity.id
_entity.type
_entity.pdbx_description
1 polymer ?
#
loop_
_entity_poly.entity_id
_entity_poly.type
_entity_poly.pdbx_seq_one_letter_code
_entity_poly.pdbx_strand_id
1 'polypeptide(L)'
;CLVMANLLVRQAGRAFTPTDVSKAWLALQSKNAYFTAERIAYRNFMNGFLPPESAWYKNPYREWIGAQIRGDYFGYINPGNPEAAAEMAFRDASISHVKNGIYGEMFVAAMLAKAAVCSDMEEIIRTGLSEIPESSRLFEQVSRVLEAYLAGASFEETLQTCLYCRYDDQNGHHWCH
;
A
#
# COMPACT_ATOMS: atom_id res chain seq x y z
N CYS A 1 4.06 5.38 -11.68
CA CYS A 1 2.97 4.61 -11.05
C CYS A 1 1.62 4.94 -11.69
N LEU A 2 1.08 6.17 -11.60
CA LEU A 2 -0.25 6.56 -12.13
C LEU A 2 -0.48 6.16 -13.61
N VAL A 3 0.49 6.37 -14.48
CA VAL A 3 0.40 6.01 -15.91
C VAL A 3 0.23 4.50 -16.08
N MET A 4 0.97 3.70 -15.33
CA MET A 4 0.88 2.24 -15.39
C MET A 4 -0.47 1.72 -14.92
N ALA A 5 -0.94 2.20 -13.78
CA ALA A 5 -2.24 1.84 -13.24
C ALA A 5 -3.38 2.24 -14.19
N ASN A 6 -3.28 3.43 -14.82
CA ASN A 6 -4.24 3.87 -15.85
C ASN A 6 -4.25 2.93 -17.06
N LEU A 7 -3.06 2.59 -17.60
CA LEU A 7 -2.96 1.69 -18.74
C LEU A 7 -3.50 0.29 -18.41
N LEU A 8 -3.19 -0.23 -17.23
CA LEU A 8 -3.71 -1.50 -16.73
C LEU A 8 -5.25 -1.51 -16.71
N VAL A 9 -5.86 -0.50 -16.08
CA VAL A 9 -7.34 -0.42 -15.97
C VAL A 9 -7.98 -0.22 -17.34
N ARG A 10 -7.35 0.52 -18.25
CA ARG A 10 -7.85 0.69 -19.63
C ARG A 10 -7.79 -0.60 -20.45
N GLN A 11 -6.78 -1.44 -20.24
CA GLN A 11 -6.59 -2.68 -21.02
C GLN A 11 -7.34 -3.86 -20.43
N ALA A 12 -7.31 -4.04 -19.11
CA ALA A 12 -7.86 -5.20 -18.40
C ALA A 12 -9.19 -4.91 -17.67
N GLY A 13 -9.63 -3.64 -17.66
CA GLY A 13 -10.83 -3.23 -16.93
C GLY A 13 -10.60 -3.10 -15.42
N ARG A 14 -11.66 -2.70 -14.71
CA ARG A 14 -11.61 -2.52 -13.24
C ARG A 14 -11.49 -3.84 -12.45
N ALA A 15 -11.81 -4.97 -13.09
CA ALA A 15 -11.71 -6.31 -12.52
C ALA A 15 -10.36 -6.99 -12.84
N PHE A 16 -9.32 -6.21 -13.18
CA PHE A 16 -7.98 -6.74 -13.44
C PHE A 16 -7.49 -7.67 -12.32
N THR A 17 -6.70 -8.64 -12.69
CA THR A 17 -6.12 -9.62 -11.75
C THR A 17 -4.65 -9.29 -11.45
N PRO A 18 -4.06 -9.83 -10.37
CA PRO A 18 -2.61 -9.74 -10.14
C PRO A 18 -1.77 -10.22 -11.33
N THR A 19 -2.27 -11.22 -12.07
CA THR A 19 -1.60 -11.69 -13.29
C THR A 19 -1.61 -10.63 -14.40
N ASP A 20 -2.68 -9.85 -14.53
CA ASP A 20 -2.74 -8.74 -15.51
C ASP A 20 -1.74 -7.64 -15.15
N VAL A 21 -1.59 -7.34 -13.85
CA VAL A 21 -0.57 -6.39 -13.36
C VAL A 21 0.82 -6.87 -13.74
N SER A 22 1.17 -8.13 -13.46
CA SER A 22 2.49 -8.68 -13.77
C SER A 22 2.80 -8.67 -15.27
N LYS A 23 1.82 -9.00 -16.11
CA LYS A 23 1.95 -8.92 -17.58
C LYS A 23 2.16 -7.48 -18.05
N ALA A 24 1.41 -6.53 -17.50
CA ALA A 24 1.56 -5.11 -17.82
C ALA A 24 2.97 -4.60 -17.46
N TRP A 25 3.50 -5.01 -16.31
CA TRP A 25 4.86 -4.66 -15.91
C TRP A 25 5.91 -5.21 -16.88
N LEU A 26 5.81 -6.48 -17.23
CA LEU A 26 6.75 -7.11 -18.17
C LEU A 26 6.70 -6.47 -19.58
N ALA A 27 5.51 -6.05 -20.01
CA ALA A 27 5.32 -5.48 -21.35
C ALA A 27 5.74 -4.01 -21.46
N LEU A 28 5.55 -3.23 -20.39
CA LEU A 28 5.57 -1.76 -20.46
C LEU A 28 6.73 -1.12 -19.68
N GLN A 29 7.43 -1.88 -18.83
CA GLN A 29 8.47 -1.31 -17.98
C GLN A 29 9.79 -2.08 -18.05
N SER A 30 10.89 -1.33 -17.95
CA SER A 30 12.22 -1.91 -17.83
C SER A 30 12.47 -2.44 -16.42
N LYS A 31 13.20 -3.55 -16.31
CA LYS A 31 13.69 -4.08 -15.03
C LYS A 31 14.45 -3.07 -14.17
N ASN A 32 15.01 -2.04 -14.78
CA ASN A 32 15.76 -0.99 -14.09
C ASN A 32 14.87 0.10 -13.47
N ALA A 33 13.55 0.08 -13.76
CA ALA A 33 12.59 1.03 -13.20
C ALA A 33 12.21 0.73 -11.75
N TYR A 34 12.61 -0.42 -11.21
CA TYR A 34 12.19 -0.90 -9.90
C TYR A 34 13.33 -1.01 -8.90
N PHE A 35 12.97 -0.86 -7.62
CA PHE A 35 13.85 -1.05 -6.47
C PHE A 35 13.28 -2.15 -5.56
N THR A 36 14.06 -2.58 -4.58
CA THR A 36 13.68 -3.44 -3.46
C THR A 36 12.67 -4.55 -3.82
N ALA A 37 11.49 -4.54 -3.22
CA ALA A 37 10.47 -5.58 -3.38
C ALA A 37 10.02 -5.76 -4.83
N GLU A 38 9.80 -4.67 -5.53
CA GLU A 38 9.35 -4.66 -6.92
C GLU A 38 10.40 -5.23 -7.88
N ARG A 39 11.67 -4.92 -7.64
CA ARG A 39 12.77 -5.48 -8.43
C ARG A 39 12.87 -7.00 -8.26
N ILE A 40 12.68 -7.49 -7.03
CA ILE A 40 12.66 -8.93 -6.76
C ILE A 40 11.45 -9.58 -7.44
N ALA A 41 10.27 -8.99 -7.31
CA ALA A 41 9.05 -9.49 -7.97
C ALA A 41 9.22 -9.53 -9.50
N TYR A 42 9.75 -8.47 -10.11
CA TYR A 42 10.03 -8.42 -11.55
C TYR A 42 10.98 -9.54 -11.98
N ARG A 43 12.08 -9.77 -11.23
CA ARG A 43 12.98 -10.89 -11.48
C ARG A 43 12.25 -12.24 -11.35
N ASN A 44 11.37 -12.37 -10.38
CA ASN A 44 10.56 -13.57 -10.17
C ASN A 44 9.64 -13.83 -11.39
N PHE A 45 8.99 -12.80 -11.94
CA PHE A 45 8.20 -12.94 -13.17
C PHE A 45 9.03 -13.46 -14.34
N MET A 46 10.24 -12.90 -14.54
CA MET A 46 11.14 -13.36 -15.61
C MET A 46 11.59 -14.81 -15.42
N ASN A 47 11.58 -15.32 -14.19
CA ASN A 47 11.89 -16.71 -13.86
C ASN A 47 10.65 -17.63 -13.85
N GLY A 48 9.48 -17.11 -14.25
CA GLY A 48 8.24 -17.88 -14.36
C GLY A 48 7.40 -17.99 -13.07
N PHE A 49 7.79 -17.28 -12.00
CA PHE A 49 6.96 -17.21 -10.80
C PHE A 49 5.81 -16.23 -11.01
N LEU A 50 4.58 -16.69 -10.80
CA LEU A 50 3.38 -15.87 -10.91
C LEU A 50 2.94 -15.32 -9.54
N PRO A 51 2.11 -14.24 -9.51
CA PRO A 51 1.46 -13.83 -8.27
C PRO A 51 0.58 -14.96 -7.69
N PRO A 52 0.52 -15.14 -6.37
CA PRO A 52 1.20 -14.35 -5.33
C PRO A 52 2.64 -14.80 -5.03
N GLU A 53 3.13 -15.89 -5.62
CA GLU A 53 4.45 -16.44 -5.32
C GLU A 53 5.58 -15.47 -5.65
N SER A 54 5.42 -14.67 -6.70
CA SER A 54 6.35 -13.62 -7.10
C SER A 54 6.62 -12.60 -5.99
N ALA A 55 5.65 -12.36 -5.11
CA ALA A 55 5.75 -11.39 -4.03
C ALA A 55 6.67 -11.84 -2.89
N TRP A 56 6.71 -13.15 -2.59
CA TRP A 56 7.43 -13.64 -1.41
C TRP A 56 8.65 -14.49 -1.74
N TYR A 57 8.77 -15.08 -2.93
CA TYR A 57 9.91 -15.92 -3.27
C TYR A 57 11.20 -15.11 -3.24
N LYS A 58 12.06 -15.41 -2.25
CA LYS A 58 13.35 -14.74 -2.01
C LYS A 58 13.24 -13.20 -1.99
N ASN A 59 12.15 -12.67 -1.48
CA ASN A 59 11.89 -11.24 -1.39
C ASN A 59 11.93 -10.76 0.07
N PRO A 60 13.09 -10.31 0.58
CA PRO A 60 13.20 -9.81 1.95
C PRO A 60 12.48 -8.47 2.15
N TYR A 61 12.19 -7.74 1.07
CA TYR A 61 11.57 -6.41 1.08
C TYR A 61 10.05 -6.44 0.97
N ARG A 62 9.43 -7.61 1.02
CA ARG A 62 8.01 -7.83 0.71
C ARG A 62 7.00 -7.11 1.60
N GLU A 63 7.42 -6.60 2.75
CA GLU A 63 6.58 -5.80 3.65
C GLU A 63 6.95 -4.30 3.64
N TRP A 64 7.85 -3.89 2.76
CA TRP A 64 8.30 -2.49 2.67
C TRP A 64 7.26 -1.61 1.96
N ILE A 65 7.55 -0.30 1.92
CA ILE A 65 6.60 0.76 1.51
C ILE A 65 6.31 0.82 0.00
N GLY A 66 7.00 0.06 -0.82
CA GLY A 66 6.93 0.23 -2.29
C GLY A 66 5.53 0.13 -2.90
N ALA A 67 4.65 -0.71 -2.36
CA ALA A 67 3.26 -0.79 -2.81
C ALA A 67 2.46 0.44 -2.41
N GLN A 68 2.60 0.91 -1.18
CA GLN A 68 1.84 2.05 -0.66
C GLN A 68 1.94 3.31 -1.54
N ILE A 69 3.12 3.59 -2.11
CA ILE A 69 3.35 4.78 -2.93
C ILE A 69 2.74 4.72 -4.34
N ARG A 70 2.08 3.63 -4.72
CA ARG A 70 1.43 3.49 -6.03
C ARG A 70 -0.09 3.31 -5.96
N GLY A 71 -0.67 3.29 -4.75
CA GLY A 71 -2.10 3.12 -4.51
C GLY A 71 -2.98 4.30 -4.90
N ASP A 72 -2.40 5.50 -5.07
CA ASP A 72 -3.12 6.76 -5.31
C ASP A 72 -4.16 6.65 -6.43
N TYR A 73 -3.78 6.03 -7.55
CA TYR A 73 -4.66 5.92 -8.71
C TYR A 73 -5.96 5.20 -8.39
N PHE A 74 -5.90 4.15 -7.59
CA PHE A 74 -7.08 3.37 -7.24
C PHE A 74 -8.02 4.16 -6.33
N GLY A 75 -7.49 5.01 -5.45
CA GLY A 75 -8.29 5.99 -4.71
C GLY A 75 -8.98 6.99 -5.63
N TYR A 76 -8.24 7.60 -6.56
CA TYR A 76 -8.77 8.65 -7.45
C TYR A 76 -9.89 8.17 -8.38
N ILE A 77 -9.87 6.93 -8.83
CA ILE A 77 -10.90 6.39 -9.73
C ILE A 77 -12.10 5.77 -9.00
N ASN A 78 -12.09 5.76 -7.67
CA ASN A 78 -13.16 5.21 -6.82
C ASN A 78 -13.72 6.23 -5.81
N PRO A 79 -14.07 7.47 -6.21
CA PRO A 79 -14.54 8.48 -5.28
C PRO A 79 -15.77 7.99 -4.50
N GLY A 80 -15.71 8.03 -3.17
CA GLY A 80 -16.77 7.59 -2.29
C GLY A 80 -16.94 6.06 -2.17
N ASN A 81 -16.06 5.27 -2.78
CA ASN A 81 -16.09 3.81 -2.68
C ASN A 81 -14.73 3.25 -2.19
N PRO A 82 -14.43 3.35 -0.88
CA PRO A 82 -13.17 2.91 -0.30
C PRO A 82 -12.92 1.41 -0.44
N GLU A 83 -13.96 0.57 -0.32
CA GLU A 83 -13.86 -0.89 -0.50
C GLU A 83 -13.34 -1.26 -1.90
N ALA A 84 -13.93 -0.69 -2.95
CA ALA A 84 -13.46 -0.94 -4.32
C ALA A 84 -12.03 -0.42 -4.55
N ALA A 85 -11.66 0.71 -3.94
CA ALA A 85 -10.31 1.24 -4.01
C ALA A 85 -9.30 0.30 -3.34
N ALA A 86 -9.61 -0.17 -2.14
CA ALA A 86 -8.78 -1.11 -1.38
C ALA A 86 -8.64 -2.46 -2.10
N GLU A 87 -9.72 -2.98 -2.68
CA GLU A 87 -9.68 -4.24 -3.44
C GLU A 87 -8.78 -4.14 -4.68
N MET A 88 -8.85 -3.04 -5.42
CA MET A 88 -7.97 -2.80 -6.57
C MET A 88 -6.50 -2.67 -6.11
N ALA A 89 -6.25 -1.96 -5.04
CA ALA A 89 -4.93 -1.82 -4.42
C ALA A 89 -4.38 -3.17 -3.96
N PHE A 90 -5.19 -4.01 -3.32
CA PHE A 90 -4.80 -5.37 -2.95
C PHE A 90 -4.30 -6.18 -4.16
N ARG A 91 -5.03 -6.14 -5.27
CA ARG A 91 -4.64 -6.87 -6.49
C ARG A 91 -3.34 -6.35 -7.08
N ASP A 92 -3.10 -5.04 -7.05
CA ASP A 92 -1.84 -4.44 -7.52
C ASP A 92 -0.69 -4.78 -6.56
N ALA A 93 -0.86 -4.60 -5.25
CA ALA A 93 0.18 -4.83 -4.26
C ALA A 93 0.64 -6.30 -4.21
N SER A 94 -0.28 -7.25 -4.34
CA SER A 94 -0.05 -8.68 -4.15
C SER A 94 0.94 -9.31 -5.13
N ILE A 95 1.33 -8.62 -6.19
CA ILE A 95 2.34 -9.11 -7.13
C ILE A 95 3.77 -9.02 -6.56
N SER A 96 4.00 -8.12 -5.59
CA SER A 96 5.33 -7.76 -5.09
C SER A 96 5.43 -7.67 -3.57
N HIS A 97 4.30 -7.56 -2.88
CA HIS A 97 4.23 -7.36 -1.43
C HIS A 97 3.31 -8.36 -0.75
N VAL A 98 3.44 -8.44 0.59
CA VAL A 98 2.58 -9.24 1.47
C VAL A 98 2.29 -8.45 2.75
N LYS A 99 1.25 -8.85 3.50
CA LYS A 99 0.91 -8.30 4.82
C LYS A 99 0.92 -6.76 4.82
N ASN A 100 1.68 -6.13 5.74
CA ASN A 100 1.69 -4.66 5.88
C ASN A 100 2.11 -3.93 4.59
N GLY A 101 2.90 -4.55 3.72
CA GLY A 101 3.21 -4.00 2.41
C GLY A 101 1.97 -3.88 1.50
N ILE A 102 1.05 -4.85 1.56
CA ILE A 102 -0.26 -4.77 0.88
C ILE A 102 -1.19 -3.80 1.60
N TYR A 103 -1.29 -3.92 2.93
CA TYR A 103 -2.22 -3.11 3.73
C TYR A 103 -1.94 -1.61 3.61
N GLY A 104 -0.68 -1.21 3.45
CA GLY A 104 -0.31 0.19 3.20
C GLY A 104 -0.94 0.75 1.92
N GLU A 105 -0.93 -0.01 0.84
CA GLU A 105 -1.57 0.40 -0.43
C GLU A 105 -3.09 0.45 -0.31
N MET A 106 -3.71 -0.56 0.31
CA MET A 106 -5.15 -0.60 0.57
C MET A 106 -5.61 0.59 1.40
N PHE A 107 -4.91 0.86 2.50
CA PHE A 107 -5.20 1.97 3.42
C PHE A 107 -5.17 3.33 2.70
N VAL A 108 -4.11 3.61 1.95
CA VAL A 108 -3.97 4.88 1.22
C VAL A 108 -5.05 5.02 0.13
N ALA A 109 -5.29 3.96 -0.65
CA ALA A 109 -6.32 3.99 -1.68
C ALA A 109 -7.72 4.24 -1.10
N ALA A 110 -8.06 3.58 0.01
CA ALA A 110 -9.34 3.78 0.70
C ALA A 110 -9.49 5.19 1.27
N MET A 111 -8.45 5.73 1.92
CA MET A 111 -8.46 7.11 2.40
C MET A 111 -8.68 8.11 1.28
N LEU A 112 -7.99 7.97 0.14
CA LEU A 112 -8.14 8.88 -1.00
C LEU A 112 -9.52 8.80 -1.63
N ALA A 113 -10.10 7.61 -1.73
CA ALA A 113 -11.48 7.43 -2.19
C ALA A 113 -12.48 8.14 -1.26
N LYS A 114 -12.29 8.05 0.05
CA LYS A 114 -13.12 8.73 1.06
C LYS A 114 -12.91 10.23 1.02
N ALA A 115 -11.67 10.70 0.95
CA ALA A 115 -11.32 12.14 0.91
C ALA A 115 -11.93 12.87 -0.29
N ALA A 116 -12.26 12.18 -1.37
CA ALA A 116 -12.95 12.76 -2.52
C ALA A 116 -14.38 13.25 -2.21
N VAL A 117 -15.00 12.76 -1.11
CA VAL A 117 -16.40 13.05 -0.74
C VAL A 117 -16.55 13.44 0.73
N CYS A 118 -15.47 13.54 1.48
CA CYS A 118 -15.46 13.84 2.92
C CYS A 118 -14.29 14.77 3.24
N SER A 119 -14.51 15.76 4.10
CA SER A 119 -13.47 16.69 4.59
C SER A 119 -13.07 16.43 6.04
N ASP A 120 -13.72 15.50 6.72
CA ASP A 120 -13.39 15.13 8.09
C ASP A 120 -12.20 14.16 8.09
N MET A 121 -11.07 14.60 8.65
CA MET A 121 -9.83 13.84 8.63
C MET A 121 -9.91 12.56 9.49
N GLU A 122 -10.61 12.62 10.62
CA GLU A 122 -10.80 11.43 11.45
C GLU A 122 -11.60 10.36 10.71
N GLU A 123 -12.71 10.76 10.09
CA GLU A 123 -13.55 9.85 9.31
C GLU A 123 -12.79 9.24 8.12
N ILE A 124 -11.94 10.03 7.44
CA ILE A 124 -11.09 9.55 6.34
C ILE A 124 -10.12 8.48 6.83
N ILE A 125 -9.41 8.73 7.94
CA ILE A 125 -8.45 7.79 8.50
C ILE A 125 -9.14 6.50 8.98
N ARG A 126 -10.26 6.63 9.71
CA ARG A 126 -11.04 5.46 10.17
C ARG A 126 -11.56 4.62 9.01
N THR A 127 -11.98 5.27 7.91
CA THR A 127 -12.37 4.56 6.68
C THR A 127 -11.19 3.79 6.07
N GLY A 128 -9.99 4.37 6.02
CA GLY A 128 -8.81 3.63 5.59
C GLY A 128 -8.49 2.43 6.48
N LEU A 129 -8.61 2.59 7.80
CA LEU A 129 -8.39 1.52 8.77
C LEU A 129 -9.41 0.38 8.63
N SER A 130 -10.67 0.66 8.30
CA SER A 130 -11.69 -0.38 8.13
C SER A 130 -11.44 -1.32 6.95
N GLU A 131 -10.57 -0.93 6.01
CA GLU A 131 -10.24 -1.74 4.83
C GLU A 131 -9.00 -2.64 5.04
N ILE A 132 -8.40 -2.63 6.23
CA ILE A 132 -7.23 -3.46 6.54
C ILE A 132 -7.46 -4.28 7.82
N PRO A 133 -6.75 -5.42 8.01
CA PRO A 133 -6.95 -6.25 9.20
C PRO A 133 -6.60 -5.51 10.50
N GLU A 134 -7.51 -5.53 11.47
CA GLU A 134 -7.33 -4.94 12.81
C GLU A 134 -6.10 -5.51 13.55
N SER A 135 -5.74 -6.76 13.27
CA SER A 135 -4.56 -7.42 13.84
C SER A 135 -3.24 -7.02 13.16
N SER A 136 -3.26 -6.16 12.16
CA SER A 136 -2.05 -5.72 11.46
C SER A 136 -1.28 -4.67 12.27
N ARG A 137 0.06 -4.67 12.11
CA ARG A 137 0.91 -3.64 12.72
C ARG A 137 0.57 -2.23 12.21
N LEU A 138 0.19 -2.11 10.94
CA LEU A 138 -0.21 -0.83 10.36
C LEU A 138 -1.47 -0.30 11.05
N PHE A 139 -2.50 -1.13 11.21
CA PHE A 139 -3.72 -0.75 11.92
C PHE A 139 -3.39 -0.26 13.34
N GLU A 140 -2.63 -1.04 14.09
CA GLU A 140 -2.22 -0.71 15.46
C GLU A 140 -1.52 0.67 15.52
N GLN A 141 -0.55 0.90 14.61
CA GLN A 141 0.23 2.14 14.66
C GLN A 141 -0.57 3.37 14.24
N VAL A 142 -1.36 3.28 13.18
CA VAL A 142 -2.21 4.40 12.74
C VAL A 142 -3.26 4.71 13.81
N SER A 143 -3.88 3.69 14.41
CA SER A 143 -4.86 3.87 15.50
C SER A 143 -4.23 4.59 16.70
N ARG A 144 -3.03 4.21 17.12
CA ARG A 144 -2.32 4.88 18.24
C ARG A 144 -2.04 6.35 17.96
N VAL A 145 -1.61 6.68 16.74
CA VAL A 145 -1.38 8.08 16.35
C VAL A 145 -2.70 8.87 16.36
N LEU A 146 -3.76 8.29 15.81
CA LEU A 146 -5.08 8.91 15.81
C LEU A 146 -5.63 9.13 17.23
N GLU A 147 -5.51 8.13 18.10
CA GLU A 147 -5.92 8.22 19.50
C GLU A 147 -5.12 9.30 20.26
N ALA A 148 -3.82 9.39 20.07
CA ALA A 148 -2.98 10.44 20.67
C ALA A 148 -3.43 11.83 20.22
N TYR A 149 -3.70 12.00 18.93
CA TYR A 149 -4.22 13.25 18.36
C TYR A 149 -5.57 13.62 18.99
N LEU A 150 -6.51 12.69 19.07
CA LEU A 150 -7.84 12.93 19.67
C LEU A 150 -7.77 13.21 21.18
N ALA A 151 -6.76 12.69 21.86
CA ALA A 151 -6.48 13.01 23.28
C ALA A 151 -5.82 14.39 23.45
N GLY A 152 -5.52 15.11 22.37
CA GLY A 152 -4.91 16.44 22.41
C GLY A 152 -3.39 16.45 22.57
N ALA A 153 -2.73 15.32 22.30
CA ALA A 153 -1.26 15.27 22.31
C ALA A 153 -0.66 16.18 21.22
N SER A 154 0.43 16.83 21.53
CA SER A 154 1.18 17.62 20.55
C SER A 154 1.86 16.72 19.52
N PHE A 155 2.32 17.33 18.42
CA PHE A 155 3.07 16.61 17.38
C PHE A 155 4.33 15.96 17.97
N GLU A 156 5.09 16.68 18.79
CA GLU A 156 6.32 16.19 19.43
C GLU A 156 6.05 15.03 20.39
N GLU A 157 5.01 15.13 21.22
CA GLU A 157 4.60 14.04 22.10
C GLU A 157 4.17 12.81 21.32
N THR A 158 3.41 12.98 20.25
CA THR A 158 2.96 11.88 19.39
C THR A 158 4.17 11.20 18.70
N LEU A 159 5.13 11.97 18.18
CA LEU A 159 6.36 11.42 17.63
C LEU A 159 7.12 10.57 18.65
N GLN A 160 7.32 11.10 19.85
CA GLN A 160 8.08 10.42 20.91
C GLN A 160 7.37 9.14 21.37
N THR A 161 6.07 9.20 21.65
CA THR A 161 5.33 8.10 22.28
C THR A 161 4.82 7.05 21.29
N CYS A 162 4.47 7.43 20.07
CA CYS A 162 3.92 6.51 19.09
C CYS A 162 4.95 5.97 18.10
N LEU A 163 6.00 6.74 17.78
CA LEU A 163 6.95 6.38 16.74
C LEU A 163 8.34 6.10 17.29
N TYR A 164 9.02 7.07 17.88
CA TYR A 164 10.43 6.92 18.27
C TYR A 164 10.63 5.87 19.36
N CYS A 165 9.80 5.85 20.39
CA CYS A 165 9.92 4.84 21.45
C CYS A 165 9.82 3.39 20.94
N ARG A 166 9.29 3.18 19.74
CA ARG A 166 9.08 1.85 19.16
C ARG A 166 10.06 1.50 18.05
N TYR A 167 10.59 2.48 17.33
CA TYR A 167 11.36 2.29 16.09
C TYR A 167 12.76 2.91 16.12
N ASP A 168 13.11 3.69 17.14
CA ASP A 168 14.37 4.42 17.20
C ASP A 168 15.62 3.51 17.24
N ASP A 169 15.48 2.31 17.76
CA ASP A 169 16.53 1.28 17.79
C ASP A 169 16.77 0.58 16.44
N GLN A 170 15.98 0.86 15.42
CA GLN A 170 16.01 0.22 14.12
C GLN A 170 17.03 0.82 13.14
N ASN A 171 18.02 1.58 13.62
CA ASN A 171 19.10 2.18 12.83
C ASN A 171 18.64 2.99 11.60
N GLY A 172 17.58 3.74 11.72
CA GLY A 172 17.11 4.63 10.67
C GLY A 172 16.41 3.95 9.47
N HIS A 173 16.00 2.69 9.60
CA HIS A 173 15.28 1.97 8.53
C HIS A 173 13.75 2.00 8.72
N HIS A 174 13.23 2.97 9.44
CA HIS A 174 11.80 3.08 9.79
C HIS A 174 10.87 3.24 8.58
N TRP A 175 11.35 3.88 7.53
CA TRP A 175 10.60 4.07 6.28
C TRP A 175 10.32 2.78 5.51
N CYS A 176 10.87 1.66 5.97
CA CYS A 176 10.70 0.36 5.33
C CYS A 176 9.51 -0.44 5.86
N HIS A 177 8.89 0.00 6.96
CA HIS A 177 7.88 -0.77 7.68
C HIS A 177 6.54 -0.06 7.74
#